data_61832861a8af826cc81c9c2539933b96
#
_entry.id   61832861a8af826cc81c9c2539933b96
#
_cell.length_a   1.000
_cell.length_b   1.000
_cell.length_c   1.000
_cell.angle_alpha   90.00
_cell.angle_beta   90.00
_cell.angle_gamma   90.00
#
_symmetry.space_group_name_H-M   'P 1'
#
loop_
_entity.id
_entity.type
_entity.pdbx_description
1 polymer ?
#
loop_
_entity_poly.entity_id
_entity_poly.type
_entity_poly.pdbx_seq_one_letter_code
_entity_poly.pdbx_strand_id
1 'polypeptide(L)'
;MEAVTSSPLFGIVLSILAYAVGVWLNRKAKTPLVNPLLVAIILVALVLLAFHIPLEHYQAGGDFIALFLAPATASLALSVYRQREILKKNLFPVLLGCAAGSLTSMLSVYGLCRAFRLDEKLTASMLPKSVTTPIAMEISRQHGGIVPVTVAAVIITGILGSMLAPLLIKAFRVKNPVAAGVAIGTVLSQFISSVLVLRCLSQSQTTYQPSIIHI
;
A
#
# COMPACT_ATOMS: atom_id res chain seq x y z
N MET A 1 5.71 -28.50 17.53
CA MET A 1 5.46 -27.55 16.43
C MET A 1 5.65 -26.11 16.89
N GLU A 2 5.23 -25.77 18.08
CA GLU A 2 5.38 -24.39 18.62
C GLU A 2 6.84 -23.90 18.67
N ALA A 3 7.80 -24.75 19.02
CA ALA A 3 9.22 -24.38 19.09
C ALA A 3 9.84 -23.98 17.73
N VAL A 4 9.27 -24.43 16.60
CA VAL A 4 9.73 -24.09 15.24
C VAL A 4 9.05 -22.81 14.78
N THR A 5 7.75 -22.65 15.07
CA THR A 5 6.96 -21.49 14.64
C THR A 5 7.26 -20.24 15.45
N SER A 6 7.73 -20.38 16.70
CA SER A 6 8.14 -19.23 17.55
C SER A 6 9.52 -18.66 17.19
N SER A 7 10.30 -19.35 16.34
CA SER A 7 11.60 -18.86 15.89
C SER A 7 11.45 -17.73 14.87
N PRO A 8 12.18 -16.61 14.98
CA PRO A 8 12.20 -15.55 13.97
C PRO A 8 12.55 -16.05 12.57
N LEU A 9 13.35 -17.12 12.48
CA LEU A 9 13.72 -17.76 11.21
C LEU A 9 12.51 -18.28 10.44
N PHE A 10 11.46 -18.73 11.13
CA PHE A 10 10.24 -19.21 10.50
C PHE A 10 9.58 -18.08 9.68
N GLY A 11 9.37 -16.90 10.27
CA GLY A 11 8.77 -15.75 9.59
C GLY A 11 9.60 -15.28 8.38
N ILE A 12 10.95 -15.29 8.51
CA ILE A 12 11.88 -14.92 7.44
C ILE A 12 11.78 -15.91 6.28
N VAL A 13 11.91 -17.20 6.56
CA VAL A 13 11.88 -18.27 5.54
C VAL A 13 10.53 -18.31 4.85
N LEU A 14 9.43 -18.21 5.60
CA LEU A 14 8.08 -18.18 5.04
C LEU A 14 7.89 -16.99 4.10
N SER A 15 8.37 -15.81 4.47
CA SER A 15 8.27 -14.61 3.64
C SER A 15 9.06 -14.74 2.34
N ILE A 16 10.29 -15.25 2.41
CA ILE A 16 11.15 -15.45 1.24
C ILE A 16 10.53 -16.48 0.30
N LEU A 17 10.06 -17.62 0.82
CA LEU A 17 9.43 -18.67 0.01
C LEU A 17 8.14 -18.19 -0.64
N ALA A 18 7.29 -17.50 0.12
CA ALA A 18 6.04 -16.93 -0.40
C ALA A 18 6.30 -15.94 -1.53
N TYR A 19 7.31 -15.08 -1.37
CA TYR A 19 7.71 -14.12 -2.40
C TYR A 19 8.31 -14.81 -3.62
N ALA A 20 9.15 -15.83 -3.44
CA ALA A 20 9.72 -16.61 -4.54
C ALA A 20 8.63 -17.29 -5.37
N VAL A 21 7.62 -17.88 -4.71
CA VAL A 21 6.44 -18.44 -5.38
C VAL A 21 5.68 -17.36 -6.13
N GLY A 22 5.48 -16.19 -5.54
CA GLY A 22 4.85 -15.03 -6.19
C GLY A 22 5.58 -14.60 -7.46
N VAL A 23 6.92 -14.50 -7.42
CA VAL A 23 7.75 -14.18 -8.58
C VAL A 23 7.67 -15.26 -9.66
N TRP A 24 7.72 -16.52 -9.27
CA TRP A 24 7.60 -17.64 -10.19
C TRP A 24 6.24 -17.63 -10.90
N LEU A 25 5.16 -17.41 -10.15
CA LEU A 25 3.81 -17.34 -10.70
C LEU A 25 3.63 -16.13 -11.64
N ASN A 26 4.19 -14.98 -11.29
CA ASN A 26 4.18 -13.79 -12.15
C ASN A 26 4.90 -14.03 -13.47
N ARG A 27 6.07 -14.66 -13.43
CA ARG A 27 6.82 -15.03 -14.66
C ARG A 27 6.05 -15.98 -15.55
N LYS A 28 5.29 -16.90 -14.97
CA LYS A 28 4.48 -17.89 -15.72
C LYS A 28 3.21 -17.27 -16.29
N ALA A 29 2.55 -16.41 -15.52
CA ALA A 29 1.28 -15.78 -15.91
C ALA A 29 1.44 -14.68 -16.97
N LYS A 30 2.62 -14.03 -17.04
CA LYS A 30 2.94 -12.92 -17.98
C LYS A 30 1.88 -11.79 -17.99
N THR A 31 1.07 -11.66 -16.93
CA THR A 31 0.02 -10.66 -16.80
C THR A 31 0.38 -9.68 -15.69
N PRO A 32 0.17 -8.37 -15.88
CA PRO A 32 0.42 -7.38 -14.84
C PRO A 32 -0.51 -7.54 -13.62
N LEU A 33 -1.57 -8.35 -13.76
CA LEU A 33 -2.53 -8.62 -12.70
C LEU A 33 -1.96 -9.51 -11.59
N VAL A 34 -0.98 -10.36 -11.91
CA VAL A 34 -0.33 -11.23 -10.93
C VAL A 34 0.86 -10.50 -10.30
N ASN A 35 0.58 -9.68 -9.29
CA ASN A 35 1.64 -8.99 -8.55
C ASN A 35 2.29 -9.97 -7.54
N PRO A 36 3.63 -10.17 -7.58
CA PRO A 36 4.34 -11.06 -6.67
C PRO A 36 4.10 -10.76 -5.19
N LEU A 37 3.98 -9.49 -4.84
CA LEU A 37 3.73 -9.05 -3.47
C LEU A 37 2.32 -9.46 -3.00
N LEU A 38 1.32 -9.28 -3.86
CA LEU A 38 -0.05 -9.70 -3.55
C LEU A 38 -0.13 -11.22 -3.33
N VAL A 39 0.50 -11.99 -4.22
CA VAL A 39 0.55 -13.45 -4.09
C VAL A 39 1.24 -13.86 -2.79
N ALA A 40 2.37 -13.23 -2.45
CA ALA A 40 3.10 -13.50 -1.22
C ALA A 40 2.25 -13.21 0.03
N ILE A 41 1.56 -12.07 0.08
CA ILE A 41 0.68 -11.71 1.21
C ILE A 41 -0.44 -12.74 1.37
N ILE A 42 -1.12 -13.10 0.29
CA ILE A 42 -2.20 -14.10 0.32
C ILE A 42 -1.67 -15.45 0.79
N LEU A 43 -0.50 -15.87 0.29
CA LEU A 43 0.09 -17.16 0.61
C LEU A 43 0.51 -17.24 2.07
N VAL A 44 1.16 -16.19 2.61
CA VAL A 44 1.49 -16.09 4.04
C VAL A 44 0.23 -16.13 4.89
N ALA A 45 -0.79 -15.34 4.54
CA ALA A 45 -2.06 -15.32 5.27
C ALA A 45 -2.73 -16.70 5.28
N LEU A 46 -2.76 -17.39 4.13
CA LEU A 46 -3.32 -18.74 4.03
C LEU A 46 -2.55 -19.75 4.89
N VAL A 47 -1.22 -19.69 4.91
CA VAL A 47 -0.40 -20.58 5.75
C VAL A 47 -0.67 -20.32 7.23
N LEU A 48 -0.69 -19.06 7.68
CA LEU A 48 -0.97 -18.72 9.08
C LEU A 48 -2.36 -19.19 9.51
N LEU A 49 -3.38 -19.00 8.64
CA LEU A 49 -4.74 -19.43 8.92
C LEU A 49 -4.89 -20.97 8.90
N ALA A 50 -4.29 -21.67 7.92
CA ALA A 50 -4.40 -23.11 7.79
C ALA A 50 -3.74 -23.86 8.95
N PHE A 51 -2.62 -23.36 9.45
CA PHE A 51 -1.88 -23.95 10.58
C PHE A 51 -2.22 -23.33 11.94
N HIS A 52 -3.17 -22.38 11.98
CA HIS A 52 -3.59 -21.67 13.21
C HIS A 52 -2.39 -21.06 13.96
N ILE A 53 -1.40 -20.52 13.23
CA ILE A 53 -0.19 -19.93 13.80
C ILE A 53 -0.52 -18.50 14.27
N PRO A 54 -0.22 -18.14 15.53
CA PRO A 54 -0.39 -16.77 16.02
C PRO A 54 0.43 -15.79 15.18
N LEU A 55 -0.16 -14.63 14.86
CA LEU A 55 0.50 -13.59 14.07
C LEU A 55 1.80 -13.09 14.72
N GLU A 56 1.86 -13.11 16.06
CA GLU A 56 3.01 -12.69 16.86
C GLU A 56 4.28 -13.49 16.52
N HIS A 57 4.13 -14.80 16.29
CA HIS A 57 5.26 -15.66 15.88
C HIS A 57 5.81 -15.28 14.49
N TYR A 58 4.94 -14.89 13.58
CA TYR A 58 5.36 -14.40 12.27
C TYR A 58 6.00 -13.01 12.37
N GLN A 59 5.46 -12.11 13.21
CA GLN A 59 5.96 -10.76 13.39
C GLN A 59 7.40 -10.72 13.90
N ALA A 60 7.80 -11.65 14.75
CA ALA A 60 9.19 -11.75 15.22
C ALA A 60 10.20 -11.87 14.04
N GLY A 61 9.85 -12.63 13.01
CA GLY A 61 10.63 -12.70 11.77
C GLY A 61 10.47 -11.47 10.88
N GLY A 62 9.26 -10.90 10.84
CA GLY A 62 8.94 -9.67 10.12
C GLY A 62 9.74 -8.47 10.62
N ASP A 63 9.87 -8.31 11.93
CA ASP A 63 10.65 -7.24 12.55
C ASP A 63 12.13 -7.33 12.18
N PHE A 64 12.67 -8.56 12.09
CA PHE A 64 14.03 -8.78 11.62
C PHE A 64 14.23 -8.33 10.15
N ILE A 65 13.25 -8.63 9.29
CA ILE A 65 13.25 -8.14 7.90
C ILE A 65 13.14 -6.62 7.87
N ALA A 66 12.35 -6.03 8.75
CA ALA A 66 12.17 -4.58 8.83
C ALA A 66 13.46 -3.80 9.13
N LEU A 67 14.48 -4.41 9.75
CA LEU A 67 15.80 -3.81 9.95
C LEU A 67 16.49 -3.47 8.61
N PHE A 68 16.20 -4.22 7.56
CA PHE A 68 16.73 -3.95 6.22
C PHE A 68 16.05 -2.78 5.50
N LEU A 69 15.00 -2.21 6.07
CA LEU A 69 14.29 -1.08 5.47
C LEU A 69 15.18 0.16 5.37
N ALA A 70 16.00 0.42 6.38
CA ALA A 70 16.92 1.57 6.39
C ALA A 70 17.99 1.49 5.28
N PRO A 71 18.76 0.39 5.12
CA PRO A 71 19.69 0.28 4.01
C PRO A 71 19.00 0.21 2.63
N ALA A 72 17.79 -0.34 2.55
CA ALA A 72 17.02 -0.33 1.30
C ALA A 72 16.62 1.09 0.89
N THR A 73 16.16 1.93 1.83
CA THR A 73 15.84 3.34 1.55
C THR A 73 17.09 4.15 1.18
N ALA A 74 18.22 3.88 1.82
CA ALA A 74 19.50 4.50 1.45
C ALA A 74 19.92 4.14 0.00
N SER A 75 19.70 2.90 -0.42
CA SER A 75 19.94 2.47 -1.81
C SER A 75 19.05 3.20 -2.81
N LEU A 76 17.78 3.45 -2.47
CA LEU A 76 16.88 4.26 -3.30
C LEU A 76 17.37 5.71 -3.40
N ALA A 77 17.84 6.31 -2.30
CA ALA A 77 18.43 7.66 -2.31
C ALA A 77 19.64 7.77 -3.26
N LEU A 78 20.49 6.73 -3.29
CA LEU A 78 21.62 6.66 -4.23
C LEU A 78 21.16 6.65 -5.69
N SER A 79 20.08 5.94 -6.00
CA SER A 79 19.51 5.89 -7.35
C SER A 79 18.98 7.27 -7.79
N VAL A 80 18.34 8.01 -6.89
CA VAL A 80 17.90 9.40 -7.13
C VAL A 80 19.11 10.33 -7.32
N TYR A 81 20.15 10.18 -6.49
CA TYR A 81 21.37 10.98 -6.59
C TYR A 81 22.09 10.78 -7.92
N ARG A 82 22.14 9.56 -8.45
CA ARG A 82 22.72 9.28 -9.77
C ARG A 82 22.00 10.01 -10.90
N GLN A 83 20.70 10.27 -10.74
CA GLN A 83 19.87 10.98 -11.72
C GLN A 83 19.73 12.49 -11.44
N ARG A 84 20.58 13.05 -10.57
CA ARG A 84 20.50 14.44 -10.11
C ARG A 84 20.48 15.48 -11.24
N GLU A 85 21.17 15.22 -12.34
CA GLU A 85 21.21 16.15 -13.49
C GLU A 85 19.83 16.25 -14.18
N ILE A 86 19.13 15.13 -14.33
CA ILE A 86 17.77 15.10 -14.87
C ILE A 86 16.81 15.78 -13.89
N LEU A 87 16.99 15.51 -12.59
CA LEU A 87 16.18 16.09 -11.53
C LEU A 87 16.34 17.62 -11.47
N LYS A 88 17.59 18.13 -11.52
CA LYS A 88 17.86 19.59 -11.53
C LYS A 88 17.24 20.29 -12.72
N LYS A 89 17.30 19.70 -13.92
CA LYS A 89 16.70 20.26 -15.14
C LYS A 89 15.17 20.33 -15.07
N ASN A 90 14.54 19.42 -14.32
CA ASN A 90 13.08 19.33 -14.22
C ASN A 90 12.57 19.62 -12.79
N LEU A 91 13.39 20.24 -11.95
CA LEU A 91 13.06 20.44 -10.52
C LEU A 91 11.74 21.17 -10.31
N PHE A 92 11.54 22.28 -11.00
CA PHE A 92 10.34 23.10 -10.85
C PHE A 92 9.05 22.40 -11.31
N PRO A 93 8.98 21.77 -12.51
CA PRO A 93 7.83 20.97 -12.91
C PRO A 93 7.57 19.78 -11.99
N VAL A 94 8.62 19.11 -11.50
CA VAL A 94 8.47 17.98 -10.58
C VAL A 94 7.90 18.43 -9.24
N LEU A 95 8.43 19.49 -8.64
CA LEU A 95 7.91 20.02 -7.37
C LEU A 95 6.46 20.48 -7.47
N LEU A 96 6.12 21.23 -8.54
CA LEU A 96 4.73 21.65 -8.77
C LEU A 96 3.81 20.45 -8.99
N GLY A 97 4.23 19.48 -9.79
CA GLY A 97 3.47 18.26 -10.03
C GLY A 97 3.23 17.45 -8.75
N CYS A 98 4.27 17.28 -7.92
CA CYS A 98 4.15 16.59 -6.64
C CYS A 98 3.24 17.36 -5.67
N ALA A 99 3.40 18.69 -5.56
CA ALA A 99 2.57 19.49 -4.69
C ALA A 99 1.10 19.48 -5.11
N ALA A 100 0.81 19.70 -6.40
CA ALA A 100 -0.54 19.63 -6.92
C ALA A 100 -1.16 18.22 -6.76
N GLY A 101 -0.39 17.17 -7.05
CA GLY A 101 -0.83 15.78 -6.90
C GLY A 101 -1.11 15.41 -5.45
N SER A 102 -0.26 15.80 -4.50
CA SER A 102 -0.48 15.52 -3.09
C SER A 102 -1.69 16.29 -2.53
N LEU A 103 -1.84 17.58 -2.87
CA LEU A 103 -3.00 18.37 -2.47
C LEU A 103 -4.30 17.78 -3.00
N THR A 104 -4.36 17.47 -4.29
CA THR A 104 -5.55 16.83 -4.88
C THR A 104 -5.83 15.48 -4.27
N SER A 105 -4.81 14.68 -3.94
CA SER A 105 -4.97 13.41 -3.26
C SER A 105 -5.59 13.57 -1.88
N MET A 106 -5.06 14.44 -1.05
CA MET A 106 -5.56 14.67 0.30
C MET A 106 -6.99 15.26 0.28
N LEU A 107 -7.24 16.25 -0.57
CA LEU A 107 -8.55 16.90 -0.67
C LEU A 107 -9.63 15.93 -1.15
N SER A 108 -9.34 15.05 -2.12
CA SER A 108 -10.33 14.09 -2.61
C SER A 108 -10.63 13.01 -1.58
N VAL A 109 -9.62 12.49 -0.88
CA VAL A 109 -9.84 11.52 0.20
C VAL A 109 -10.65 12.15 1.31
N TYR A 110 -10.26 13.33 1.76
CA TYR A 110 -10.99 14.05 2.79
C TYR A 110 -12.43 14.36 2.37
N GLY A 111 -12.62 14.86 1.13
CA GLY A 111 -13.94 15.15 0.57
C GLY A 111 -14.83 13.91 0.49
N LEU A 112 -14.28 12.77 0.06
CA LEU A 112 -15.00 11.49 0.05
C LEU A 112 -15.36 11.01 1.47
N CYS A 113 -14.41 11.05 2.40
CA CYS A 113 -14.67 10.67 3.79
C CYS A 113 -15.80 11.53 4.40
N ARG A 114 -15.81 12.83 4.12
CA ARG A 114 -16.88 13.75 4.57
C ARG A 114 -18.21 13.51 3.87
N ALA A 115 -18.20 13.32 2.55
CA ALA A 115 -19.41 13.04 1.77
C ALA A 115 -20.12 11.77 2.25
N PHE A 116 -19.33 10.79 2.64
CA PHE A 116 -19.83 9.51 3.13
C PHE A 116 -19.99 9.44 4.66
N ARG A 117 -19.75 10.53 5.36
CA ARG A 117 -19.87 10.61 6.83
C ARG A 117 -19.07 9.55 7.57
N LEU A 118 -17.85 9.25 7.09
CA LEU A 118 -16.96 8.34 7.77
C LEU A 118 -16.53 8.93 9.12
N ASP A 119 -16.34 8.04 10.09
CA ASP A 119 -15.82 8.40 11.41
C ASP A 119 -14.44 9.06 11.30
N GLU A 120 -14.12 9.93 12.24
CA GLU A 120 -12.85 10.68 12.27
C GLU A 120 -11.64 9.74 12.33
N LYS A 121 -11.74 8.63 13.06
CA LYS A 121 -10.68 7.62 13.14
C LYS A 121 -10.40 6.95 11.80
N LEU A 122 -11.45 6.62 11.04
CA LEU A 122 -11.31 6.06 9.69
C LEU A 122 -10.74 7.10 8.72
N THR A 123 -11.19 8.35 8.82
CA THR A 123 -10.66 9.45 8.01
C THR A 123 -9.16 9.66 8.27
N ALA A 124 -8.75 9.73 9.54
CA ALA A 124 -7.35 9.83 9.94
C ALA A 124 -6.51 8.64 9.44
N SER A 125 -7.10 7.44 9.36
CA SER A 125 -6.44 6.24 8.84
C SER A 125 -6.23 6.28 7.33
N MET A 126 -7.16 6.88 6.58
CA MET A 126 -7.16 6.90 5.12
C MET A 126 -6.34 8.05 4.53
N LEU A 127 -6.17 9.15 5.25
CA LEU A 127 -5.45 10.33 4.77
C LEU A 127 -3.99 10.04 4.37
N PRO A 128 -3.19 9.34 5.20
CA PRO A 128 -1.76 9.13 4.92
C PRO A 128 -1.48 7.98 3.95
N LYS A 129 -2.47 7.39 3.29
CA LYS A 129 -2.31 6.20 2.42
C LYS A 129 -1.42 6.39 1.19
N SER A 130 -1.10 7.62 0.81
CA SER A 130 -0.28 7.95 -0.38
C SER A 130 1.21 8.12 -0.07
N VAL A 131 1.63 7.85 1.16
CA VAL A 131 3.03 7.86 1.57
C VAL A 131 3.53 6.44 1.84
N THR A 132 4.82 6.29 2.14
CA THR A 132 5.40 4.97 2.46
C THR A 132 4.80 4.40 3.75
N THR A 133 4.64 3.08 3.81
CA THR A 133 3.97 2.41 4.94
C THR A 133 4.46 2.84 6.32
N PRO A 134 5.78 2.94 6.61
CA PRO A 134 6.24 3.36 7.94
C PRO A 134 5.82 4.78 8.31
N ILE A 135 5.88 5.71 7.35
CA ILE A 135 5.45 7.11 7.56
C ILE A 135 3.93 7.18 7.73
N ALA A 136 3.19 6.43 6.92
CA ALA A 136 1.73 6.37 7.04
C ALA A 136 1.27 5.85 8.40
N MET A 137 1.92 4.81 8.92
CA MET A 137 1.63 4.24 10.24
C MET A 137 1.83 5.27 11.36
N GLU A 138 2.95 6.01 11.28
CA GLU A 138 3.28 6.99 12.31
C GLU A 138 2.30 8.19 12.29
N ILE A 139 1.99 8.72 11.10
CA ILE A 139 1.00 9.79 10.94
C ILE A 139 -0.38 9.32 11.45
N SER A 140 -0.81 8.12 11.08
CA SER A 140 -2.08 7.56 11.53
C SER A 140 -2.15 7.43 13.05
N ARG A 141 -1.07 6.94 13.68
CA ARG A 141 -0.97 6.81 15.15
C ARG A 141 -1.08 8.16 15.84
N GLN A 142 -0.36 9.17 15.36
CA GLN A 142 -0.37 10.52 15.94
C GLN A 142 -1.74 11.21 15.84
N HIS A 143 -2.52 10.90 14.80
CA HIS A 143 -3.85 11.48 14.59
C HIS A 143 -5.01 10.58 15.07
N GLY A 144 -4.72 9.56 15.86
CA GLY A 144 -5.74 8.68 16.43
C GLY A 144 -6.42 7.74 15.42
N GLY A 145 -5.80 7.52 14.27
CA GLY A 145 -6.27 6.57 13.26
C GLY A 145 -5.99 5.11 13.64
N ILE A 146 -6.60 4.21 12.91
CA ILE A 146 -6.47 2.74 13.07
C ILE A 146 -5.32 2.26 12.19
N VAL A 147 -4.14 2.04 12.78
CA VAL A 147 -2.90 1.68 12.06
C VAL A 147 -3.07 0.49 11.10
N PRO A 148 -3.69 -0.63 11.45
CA PRO A 148 -3.92 -1.73 10.52
C PRO A 148 -4.73 -1.35 9.27
N VAL A 149 -5.72 -0.46 9.41
CA VAL A 149 -6.51 0.06 8.29
C VAL A 149 -5.64 0.90 7.37
N THR A 150 -4.79 1.75 7.94
CA THR A 150 -3.82 2.56 7.19
C THR A 150 -2.87 1.69 6.39
N VAL A 151 -2.29 0.66 7.00
CA VAL A 151 -1.37 -0.28 6.33
C VAL A 151 -2.07 -0.99 5.18
N ALA A 152 -3.27 -1.51 5.40
CA ALA A 152 -4.08 -2.15 4.36
C ALA A 152 -4.36 -1.18 3.20
N ALA A 153 -4.75 0.07 3.50
CA ALA A 153 -5.02 1.08 2.49
C ALA A 153 -3.78 1.43 1.66
N VAL A 154 -2.60 1.58 2.28
CA VAL A 154 -1.32 1.83 1.59
C VAL A 154 -0.96 0.68 0.66
N ILE A 155 -1.04 -0.56 1.15
CA ILE A 155 -0.68 -1.77 0.39
C ILE A 155 -1.62 -1.93 -0.81
N ILE A 156 -2.94 -1.86 -0.59
CA ILE A 156 -3.93 -1.99 -1.65
C ILE A 156 -3.74 -0.90 -2.70
N THR A 157 -3.54 0.36 -2.26
CA THR A 157 -3.28 1.49 -3.15
C THR A 157 -2.01 1.28 -3.98
N GLY A 158 -0.93 0.81 -3.36
CA GLY A 158 0.34 0.54 -4.04
C GLY A 158 0.22 -0.59 -5.08
N ILE A 159 -0.44 -1.68 -4.73
CA ILE A 159 -0.64 -2.83 -5.63
C ILE A 159 -1.51 -2.44 -6.82
N LEU A 160 -2.68 -1.85 -6.57
CA LEU A 160 -3.57 -1.39 -7.62
C LEU A 160 -2.89 -0.32 -8.50
N GLY A 161 -2.09 0.58 -7.88
CA GLY A 161 -1.28 1.56 -8.57
C GLY A 161 -0.32 0.92 -9.56
N SER A 162 0.44 -0.06 -9.13
CA SER A 162 1.40 -0.77 -9.98
C SER A 162 0.74 -1.51 -11.15
N MET A 163 -0.48 -2.03 -10.94
CA MET A 163 -1.24 -2.73 -11.99
C MET A 163 -1.86 -1.78 -13.01
N LEU A 164 -2.38 -0.64 -12.56
CA LEU A 164 -3.05 0.35 -13.41
C LEU A 164 -2.09 1.31 -14.11
N ALA A 165 -0.86 1.50 -13.58
CA ALA A 165 0.15 2.40 -14.13
C ALA A 165 0.38 2.24 -15.64
N PRO A 166 0.68 1.04 -16.17
CA PRO A 166 0.93 0.86 -17.59
C PRO A 166 -0.31 1.14 -18.46
N LEU A 167 -1.50 0.83 -17.93
CA LEU A 167 -2.78 1.10 -18.63
C LEU A 167 -3.04 2.60 -18.73
N LEU A 168 -2.82 3.36 -17.65
CA LEU A 168 -3.06 4.81 -17.62
C LEU A 168 -2.03 5.57 -18.45
N ILE A 169 -0.75 5.21 -18.40
CA ILE A 169 0.27 5.81 -19.28
C ILE A 169 -0.12 5.65 -20.74
N LYS A 170 -0.60 4.48 -21.13
CA LYS A 170 -1.03 4.18 -22.49
C LYS A 170 -2.31 4.94 -22.86
N ALA A 171 -3.29 5.00 -21.96
CA ALA A 171 -4.56 5.71 -22.17
C ALA A 171 -4.36 7.23 -22.33
N PHE A 172 -3.54 7.83 -21.47
CA PHE A 172 -3.23 9.26 -21.51
C PHE A 172 -2.11 9.63 -22.50
N ARG A 173 -1.52 8.65 -23.20
CA ARG A 173 -0.45 8.85 -24.19
C ARG A 173 0.72 9.69 -23.67
N VAL A 174 1.10 9.50 -22.40
CA VAL A 174 2.20 10.26 -21.78
C VAL A 174 3.52 9.81 -22.38
N LYS A 175 4.16 10.69 -23.17
CA LYS A 175 5.43 10.38 -23.85
C LYS A 175 6.67 10.73 -23.02
N ASN A 176 6.55 11.68 -22.11
CA ASN A 176 7.69 12.12 -21.28
C ASN A 176 7.86 11.21 -20.07
N PRO A 177 9.00 10.52 -19.91
CA PRO A 177 9.22 9.58 -18.81
C PRO A 177 9.23 10.26 -17.43
N VAL A 178 9.65 11.52 -17.33
CA VAL A 178 9.63 12.28 -16.07
C VAL A 178 8.18 12.59 -15.68
N ALA A 179 7.37 13.06 -16.63
CA ALA A 179 5.95 13.33 -16.40
C ALA A 179 5.18 12.04 -16.04
N ALA A 180 5.51 10.92 -16.70
CA ALA A 180 4.94 9.61 -16.38
C ALA A 180 5.27 9.19 -14.94
N GLY A 181 6.52 9.34 -14.51
CA GLY A 181 6.96 9.02 -13.14
C GLY A 181 6.25 9.85 -12.08
N VAL A 182 6.14 11.16 -12.28
CA VAL A 182 5.42 12.06 -11.37
C VAL A 182 3.93 11.72 -11.32
N ALA A 183 3.31 11.48 -12.48
CA ALA A 183 1.89 11.10 -12.56
C ALA A 183 1.61 9.77 -11.86
N ILE A 184 2.48 8.76 -12.02
CA ILE A 184 2.34 7.47 -11.33
C ILE A 184 2.46 7.66 -9.81
N GLY A 185 3.46 8.42 -9.35
CA GLY A 185 3.70 8.62 -7.93
C GLY A 185 2.60 9.42 -7.22
N THR A 186 1.95 10.35 -7.92
CA THR A 186 1.01 11.29 -7.29
C THR A 186 -0.46 11.06 -7.64
N VAL A 187 -0.78 10.91 -8.92
CA VAL A 187 -2.17 10.86 -9.42
C VAL A 187 -2.76 9.45 -9.35
N LEU A 188 -1.94 8.42 -9.54
CA LEU A 188 -2.42 7.04 -9.52
C LEU A 188 -2.91 6.62 -8.14
N SER A 189 -2.24 7.09 -7.10
CA SER A 189 -2.67 6.87 -5.72
C SER A 189 -4.06 7.46 -5.45
N GLN A 190 -4.43 8.49 -6.19
CA GLN A 190 -5.70 9.21 -6.10
C GLN A 190 -6.90 8.42 -6.62
N PHE A 191 -6.82 7.91 -7.86
CA PHE A 191 -7.93 7.20 -8.50
C PHE A 191 -8.31 5.94 -7.71
N ILE A 192 -7.31 5.24 -7.19
CA ILE A 192 -7.50 4.04 -6.37
C ILE A 192 -8.14 4.36 -5.03
N SER A 193 -7.86 5.55 -4.49
CA SER A 193 -8.47 6.02 -3.26
C SER A 193 -9.97 6.14 -3.36
N SER A 194 -10.43 6.72 -4.43
CA SER A 194 -11.87 6.92 -4.67
C SER A 194 -12.59 5.57 -4.74
N VAL A 195 -11.99 4.60 -5.41
CA VAL A 195 -12.56 3.24 -5.51
C VAL A 195 -12.54 2.50 -4.17
N LEU A 196 -11.49 2.66 -3.37
CA LEU A 196 -11.34 1.99 -2.08
C LEU A 196 -12.32 2.55 -1.04
N VAL A 197 -12.50 3.86 -0.99
CA VAL A 197 -13.49 4.51 -0.14
C VAL A 197 -14.89 4.05 -0.52
N LEU A 198 -15.22 3.97 -1.82
CA LEU A 198 -16.51 3.44 -2.30
C LEU A 198 -16.74 1.98 -1.89
N ARG A 199 -15.71 1.14 -1.87
CA ARG A 199 -15.83 -0.26 -1.42
C ARG A 199 -15.98 -0.39 0.09
N CYS A 200 -15.23 0.37 0.88
CA CYS A 200 -15.39 0.40 2.34
C CYS A 200 -16.81 0.76 2.76
N LEU A 201 -17.45 1.66 2.01
CA LEU A 201 -18.84 2.08 2.26
C LEU A 201 -19.86 1.00 1.92
N SER A 202 -19.63 0.28 0.82
CA SER A 202 -20.50 -0.86 0.48
C SER A 202 -20.50 -1.93 1.57
N GLN A 203 -19.38 -2.10 2.27
CA GLN A 203 -19.26 -3.06 3.37
C GLN A 203 -19.81 -2.54 4.70
N SER A 204 -19.69 -1.24 4.96
CA SER A 204 -20.24 -0.60 6.17
C SER A 204 -21.77 -0.63 6.20
N GLN A 205 -22.42 -0.52 5.04
CA GLN A 205 -23.88 -0.59 4.94
C GLN A 205 -24.44 -2.01 5.20
N THR A 206 -23.65 -3.05 4.93
CA THR A 206 -24.06 -4.43 5.19
C THR A 206 -23.91 -4.86 6.65
N THR A 207 -23.13 -4.15 7.44
CA THR A 207 -22.90 -4.49 8.87
C THR A 207 -23.87 -3.75 9.80
N TYR A 208 -24.58 -2.74 9.30
CA TYR A 208 -25.61 -2.02 10.08
C TYR A 208 -27.00 -2.56 9.78
N GLN A 209 -27.25 -3.82 10.13
CA GLN A 209 -28.60 -4.33 10.29
C GLN A 209 -28.93 -4.20 11.77
N PRO A 210 -29.84 -3.29 12.16
CA PRO A 210 -30.31 -3.28 13.53
C PRO A 210 -31.02 -4.62 13.77
N SER A 211 -30.47 -5.41 14.67
CA SER A 211 -31.19 -6.54 15.25
C SER A 211 -32.44 -5.98 15.92
N ILE A 212 -33.56 -6.04 15.24
CA ILE A 212 -34.87 -5.84 15.83
C ILE A 212 -35.03 -7.00 16.79
N ILE A 213 -34.78 -6.74 18.06
CA ILE A 213 -35.17 -7.60 19.15
C ILE A 213 -36.68 -7.54 19.19
N HIS A 214 -37.32 -8.60 18.74
CA HIS A 214 -38.71 -8.86 19.09
C HIS A 214 -38.76 -9.30 20.55
N ILE A 215 -39.38 -8.45 21.40
CA ILE A 215 -39.97 -8.85 22.69
C ILE A 215 -41.24 -9.60 22.43
#